data_e8f32cbcf17d00f3f2324b53a04f8064
#
_entry.id   e8f32cbcf17d00f3f2324b53a04f8064
#
_cell.length_a   1.000
_cell.length_b   1.000
_cell.length_c   1.000
_cell.angle_alpha   90.00
_cell.angle_beta   90.00
_cell.angle_gamma   90.00
#
_symmetry.space_group_name_H-M   'P 1'
#
loop_
_entity.id
_entity.type
_entity.pdbx_description
1 polymer ?
#
loop_
_entity_poly.entity_id
_entity_poly.type
_entity_poly.pdbx_seq_one_letter_code
_entity_poly.pdbx_strand_id
1 'polypeptide(L)'
;DTVNVNVTFPEDYQAADLAGKDALFVTTVHEVKAKEVPALDDELAKDIDEEVETLDELKAKYRKELEAAKEVAFDDAVEAAAIELAVENAEIVDLPSEMVHEEVHRSMNEFFNGMQQQGITKELYFQITGTTEEDLHKQHEADAEKRTKTNLVIEAIAKAEGFEASEEEVEKEIAELAATYNMEVEQVKALLSADMLQHDIAVKKAVELVTSTASVK
;
A
#
# COMPACT_ATOMS: atom_id res chain seq x y z
N ASP A 1 5.01 -9.72 -49.35
CA ASP A 1 4.38 -8.77 -50.28
C ASP A 1 4.84 -7.35 -50.01
N THR A 2 5.05 -6.59 -51.08
CA THR A 2 5.43 -5.16 -50.97
C THR A 2 4.21 -4.30 -51.30
N VAL A 3 3.86 -3.39 -50.39
CA VAL A 3 2.71 -2.48 -50.51
C VAL A 3 3.18 -1.04 -50.43
N ASN A 4 2.66 -0.22 -51.30
CA ASN A 4 2.89 1.20 -51.28
C ASN A 4 1.82 1.89 -50.44
N VAL A 5 2.23 2.53 -49.33
CA VAL A 5 1.34 3.25 -48.44
C VAL A 5 1.59 4.74 -48.60
N ASN A 6 0.60 5.44 -49.13
CA ASN A 6 0.63 6.90 -49.25
C ASN A 6 0.04 7.49 -47.96
N VAL A 7 0.78 8.37 -47.31
CA VAL A 7 0.35 9.09 -46.11
C VAL A 7 0.74 10.55 -46.21
N THR A 8 -0.07 11.44 -45.64
CA THR A 8 0.26 12.85 -45.47
C THR A 8 0.56 13.07 -43.98
N PHE A 9 1.72 13.62 -43.67
CA PHE A 9 2.08 13.95 -42.29
C PHE A 9 1.15 15.06 -41.76
N PRO A 10 0.71 14.99 -40.49
CA PRO A 10 -0.06 16.07 -39.87
C PRO A 10 0.68 17.42 -39.92
N GLU A 11 -0.07 18.51 -39.94
CA GLU A 11 0.53 19.86 -39.98
C GLU A 11 1.29 20.21 -38.68
N ASP A 12 0.93 19.59 -37.57
CA ASP A 12 1.57 19.72 -36.26
C ASP A 12 2.63 18.63 -35.96
N TYR A 13 3.12 17.94 -37.00
CA TYR A 13 4.14 16.90 -36.82
C TYR A 13 5.45 17.49 -36.28
N GLN A 14 6.04 16.79 -35.27
CA GLN A 14 7.21 17.27 -34.52
C GLN A 14 8.41 17.64 -35.39
N ALA A 15 8.61 16.96 -36.52
CA ALA A 15 9.64 17.31 -37.50
C ALA A 15 9.06 18.30 -38.51
N ALA A 16 9.41 19.58 -38.40
CA ALA A 16 8.93 20.65 -39.24
C ALA A 16 9.20 20.41 -40.75
N ASP A 17 10.25 19.66 -41.07
CA ASP A 17 10.62 19.32 -42.46
C ASP A 17 9.66 18.32 -43.11
N LEU A 18 8.85 17.62 -42.31
CA LEU A 18 7.89 16.61 -42.75
C LEU A 18 6.43 17.04 -42.56
N ALA A 19 6.18 18.04 -41.72
CA ALA A 19 4.83 18.52 -41.42
C ALA A 19 4.08 18.92 -42.69
N GLY A 20 2.86 18.42 -42.87
CA GLY A 20 1.99 18.68 -44.01
C GLY A 20 2.46 18.09 -45.36
N LYS A 21 3.54 17.30 -45.37
CA LYS A 21 4.07 16.71 -46.63
C LYS A 21 3.54 15.32 -46.88
N ASP A 22 3.32 15.03 -48.17
CA ASP A 22 2.99 13.69 -48.62
C ASP A 22 4.23 12.80 -48.65
N ALA A 23 4.10 11.57 -48.17
CA ALA A 23 5.14 10.56 -48.18
C ALA A 23 4.63 9.24 -48.73
N LEU A 24 5.49 8.56 -49.48
CA LEU A 24 5.26 7.21 -49.95
C LEU A 24 6.14 6.23 -49.18
N PHE A 25 5.52 5.38 -48.41
CA PHE A 25 6.21 4.28 -47.73
C PHE A 25 6.12 3.02 -48.56
N VAL A 26 7.24 2.53 -49.05
CA VAL A 26 7.34 1.23 -49.71
C VAL A 26 7.58 0.18 -48.62
N THR A 27 6.49 -0.46 -48.16
CA THR A 27 6.50 -1.35 -47.03
C THR A 27 6.50 -2.82 -47.47
N THR A 28 7.51 -3.57 -47.06
CA THR A 28 7.55 -5.01 -47.27
C THR A 28 7.02 -5.73 -46.04
N VAL A 29 5.91 -6.44 -46.21
CA VAL A 29 5.33 -7.27 -45.13
C VAL A 29 6.10 -8.59 -45.09
N HIS A 30 6.87 -8.79 -44.04
CA HIS A 30 7.64 -10.00 -43.82
C HIS A 30 6.81 -11.10 -43.16
N GLU A 31 6.01 -10.74 -42.16
CA GLU A 31 5.18 -11.68 -41.40
C GLU A 31 3.90 -11.00 -40.94
N VAL A 32 2.80 -11.72 -40.96
CA VAL A 32 1.53 -11.31 -40.37
C VAL A 32 1.19 -12.28 -39.26
N LYS A 33 1.13 -11.78 -38.01
CA LYS A 33 0.75 -12.56 -36.85
C LYS A 33 -0.66 -12.21 -36.42
N ALA A 34 -1.50 -13.22 -36.26
CA ALA A 34 -2.80 -13.07 -35.65
C ALA A 34 -2.71 -13.44 -34.16
N LYS A 35 -3.42 -12.70 -33.32
CA LYS A 35 -3.57 -13.07 -31.91
C LYS A 35 -4.59 -14.20 -31.83
N GLU A 36 -4.14 -15.39 -31.48
CA GLU A 36 -5.03 -16.48 -31.08
C GLU A 36 -5.32 -16.39 -29.59
N VAL A 37 -6.62 -16.35 -29.23
CA VAL A 37 -7.06 -16.42 -27.85
C VAL A 37 -7.41 -17.87 -27.57
N PRO A 38 -6.77 -18.54 -26.61
CA PRO A 38 -7.09 -19.94 -26.28
C PRO A 38 -8.52 -20.07 -25.78
N ALA A 39 -9.09 -21.24 -25.98
CA ALA A 39 -10.40 -21.56 -25.43
C ALA A 39 -10.35 -21.59 -23.90
N LEU A 40 -11.48 -21.28 -23.25
CA LEU A 40 -11.61 -21.41 -21.81
C LEU A 40 -11.95 -22.86 -21.47
N ASP A 41 -10.92 -23.69 -21.40
CA ASP A 41 -11.02 -25.14 -21.16
C ASP A 41 -9.99 -25.60 -20.12
N ASP A 42 -9.92 -26.90 -19.90
CA ASP A 42 -9.04 -27.50 -18.91
C ASP A 42 -7.55 -27.42 -19.31
N GLU A 43 -7.25 -27.33 -20.61
CA GLU A 43 -5.87 -27.14 -21.09
C GLU A 43 -5.37 -25.75 -20.71
N LEU A 44 -6.19 -24.74 -20.93
CA LEU A 44 -5.87 -23.38 -20.49
C LEU A 44 -5.69 -23.30 -18.97
N ALA A 45 -6.49 -24.02 -18.19
CA ALA A 45 -6.38 -24.03 -16.74
C ALA A 45 -5.00 -24.56 -16.29
N LYS A 46 -4.54 -25.65 -16.88
CA LYS A 46 -3.20 -26.24 -16.62
C LYS A 46 -2.05 -25.33 -17.08
N ASP A 47 -2.23 -24.60 -18.16
CA ASP A 47 -1.24 -23.65 -18.67
C ASP A 47 -1.07 -22.44 -17.74
N ILE A 48 -2.15 -22.04 -17.03
CA ILE A 48 -2.15 -20.92 -16.09
C ILE A 48 -1.60 -21.34 -14.72
N ASP A 49 -1.97 -22.54 -14.26
CA ASP A 49 -1.67 -23.02 -12.93
C ASP A 49 -1.47 -24.54 -12.93
N GLU A 50 -0.23 -24.98 -12.71
CA GLU A 50 0.17 -26.39 -12.72
C GLU A 50 -0.46 -27.20 -11.57
N GLU A 51 -1.03 -26.55 -10.56
CA GLU A 51 -1.67 -27.22 -9.42
C GLU A 51 -3.15 -27.59 -9.68
N VAL A 52 -3.74 -27.17 -10.82
CA VAL A 52 -5.12 -27.44 -11.16
C VAL A 52 -5.24 -28.33 -12.39
N GLU A 53 -6.24 -29.18 -12.42
CA GLU A 53 -6.50 -30.11 -13.51
C GLU A 53 -7.63 -29.65 -14.44
N THR A 54 -8.54 -28.82 -13.91
CA THR A 54 -9.75 -28.39 -14.62
C THR A 54 -9.99 -26.89 -14.51
N LEU A 55 -10.73 -26.35 -15.48
CA LEU A 55 -11.15 -24.95 -15.46
C LEU A 55 -12.02 -24.62 -14.24
N ASP A 56 -12.80 -25.58 -13.76
CA ASP A 56 -13.65 -25.37 -12.59
C ASP A 56 -12.84 -25.33 -11.29
N GLU A 57 -11.76 -26.10 -11.19
CA GLU A 57 -10.80 -26.00 -10.08
C GLU A 57 -10.09 -24.65 -10.10
N LEU A 58 -9.64 -24.18 -11.25
CA LEU A 58 -9.02 -22.87 -11.39
C LEU A 58 -9.97 -21.74 -10.96
N LYS A 59 -11.22 -21.80 -11.39
CA LYS A 59 -12.27 -20.85 -10.96
C LYS A 59 -12.52 -20.91 -9.46
N ALA A 60 -12.55 -22.12 -8.88
CA ALA A 60 -12.75 -22.31 -7.44
C ALA A 60 -11.57 -21.73 -6.63
N LYS A 61 -10.32 -21.93 -7.10
CA LYS A 61 -9.11 -21.36 -6.51
C LYS A 61 -9.19 -19.83 -6.50
N TYR A 62 -9.40 -19.20 -7.66
CA TYR A 62 -9.53 -17.75 -7.74
C TYR A 62 -10.70 -17.18 -6.96
N ARG A 63 -11.83 -17.89 -6.92
CA ARG A 63 -12.97 -17.47 -6.09
C ARG A 63 -12.59 -17.43 -4.62
N LYS A 64 -11.94 -18.48 -4.13
CA LYS A 64 -11.47 -18.55 -2.73
C LYS A 64 -10.46 -17.44 -2.40
N GLU A 65 -9.53 -17.16 -3.31
CA GLU A 65 -8.56 -16.08 -3.14
C GLU A 65 -9.23 -14.70 -3.11
N LEU A 66 -10.18 -14.45 -4.01
CA LEU A 66 -10.93 -13.19 -4.06
C LEU A 66 -11.86 -13.02 -2.85
N GLU A 67 -12.49 -14.11 -2.37
CA GLU A 67 -13.32 -14.10 -1.16
C GLU A 67 -12.44 -13.76 0.07
N ALA A 68 -11.29 -14.42 0.21
CA ALA A 68 -10.34 -14.14 1.30
C ALA A 68 -9.81 -12.68 1.23
N ALA A 69 -9.42 -12.22 0.05
CA ALA A 69 -8.96 -10.83 -0.12
C ALA A 69 -10.07 -9.82 0.18
N LYS A 70 -11.32 -10.14 -0.17
CA LYS A 70 -12.47 -9.29 0.13
C LYS A 70 -12.80 -9.27 1.63
N GLU A 71 -12.64 -10.40 2.32
CA GLU A 71 -12.84 -10.50 3.78
C GLU A 71 -11.82 -9.62 4.50
N VAL A 72 -10.53 -9.74 4.15
CA VAL A 72 -9.48 -8.88 4.73
C VAL A 72 -9.78 -7.40 4.47
N ALA A 73 -10.10 -7.03 3.22
CA ALA A 73 -10.42 -5.63 2.90
C ALA A 73 -11.67 -5.10 3.62
N PHE A 74 -12.64 -5.98 3.91
CA PHE A 74 -13.82 -5.62 4.70
C PHE A 74 -13.46 -5.39 6.17
N ASP A 75 -12.67 -6.28 6.75
CA ASP A 75 -12.21 -6.17 8.14
C ASP A 75 -11.37 -4.91 8.34
N ASP A 76 -10.43 -4.63 7.44
CA ASP A 76 -9.63 -3.40 7.42
C ASP A 76 -10.52 -2.13 7.35
N ALA A 77 -11.54 -2.17 6.50
CA ALA A 77 -12.48 -1.04 6.38
C ALA A 77 -13.34 -0.85 7.64
N VAL A 78 -13.75 -1.93 8.28
CA VAL A 78 -14.49 -1.89 9.56
C VAL A 78 -13.60 -1.34 10.66
N GLU A 79 -12.35 -1.81 10.76
CA GLU A 79 -11.38 -1.32 11.72
C GLU A 79 -11.13 0.18 11.55
N ALA A 80 -10.81 0.62 10.33
CA ALA A 80 -10.58 2.02 10.03
C ALA A 80 -11.79 2.91 10.38
N ALA A 81 -13.00 2.47 10.03
CA ALA A 81 -14.22 3.21 10.35
C ALA A 81 -14.52 3.25 11.86
N ALA A 82 -14.29 2.15 12.56
CA ALA A 82 -14.49 2.07 14.02
C ALA A 82 -13.52 3.00 14.76
N ILE A 83 -12.26 3.02 14.36
CA ILE A 83 -11.24 3.91 14.92
C ILE A 83 -11.59 5.38 14.60
N GLU A 84 -11.98 5.69 13.37
CA GLU A 84 -12.37 7.05 12.98
C GLU A 84 -13.54 7.56 13.82
N LEU A 85 -14.58 6.76 14.01
CA LEU A 85 -15.72 7.09 14.86
C LEU A 85 -15.32 7.24 16.33
N ALA A 86 -14.40 6.42 16.85
CA ALA A 86 -13.88 6.57 18.20
C ALA A 86 -13.16 7.91 18.37
N VAL A 87 -12.35 8.30 17.41
CA VAL A 87 -11.62 9.59 17.41
C VAL A 87 -12.57 10.77 17.29
N GLU A 88 -13.59 10.70 16.41
CA GLU A 88 -14.61 11.75 16.25
C GLU A 88 -15.44 11.98 17.53
N ASN A 89 -15.69 10.92 18.31
CA ASN A 89 -16.42 10.99 19.56
C ASN A 89 -15.55 11.31 20.78
N ALA A 90 -14.23 11.34 20.62
CA ALA A 90 -13.29 11.66 21.70
C ALA A 90 -13.13 13.17 21.86
N GLU A 91 -13.07 13.65 23.12
CA GLU A 91 -12.70 15.03 23.42
C GLU A 91 -11.17 15.13 23.60
N ILE A 92 -10.50 15.76 22.67
CA ILE A 92 -9.06 16.02 22.73
C ILE A 92 -8.86 17.39 23.40
N VAL A 93 -8.46 17.38 24.66
CA VAL A 93 -8.34 18.60 25.47
C VAL A 93 -7.15 19.46 25.03
N ASP A 94 -6.06 18.82 24.65
CA ASP A 94 -4.84 19.47 24.17
C ASP A 94 -4.15 18.60 23.13
N LEU A 95 -3.67 19.22 22.06
CA LEU A 95 -2.88 18.59 21.01
C LEU A 95 -1.58 19.40 20.83
N PRO A 96 -0.50 18.98 21.49
CA PRO A 96 0.76 19.70 21.38
C PRO A 96 1.27 19.76 19.94
N SER A 97 1.61 20.96 19.48
CA SER A 97 2.12 21.17 18.11
C SER A 97 3.39 20.38 17.84
N GLU A 98 4.19 20.15 18.87
CA GLU A 98 5.42 19.35 18.79
C GLU A 98 5.15 17.90 18.40
N MET A 99 4.07 17.30 18.92
CA MET A 99 3.68 15.92 18.56
C MET A 99 3.27 15.82 17.09
N VAL A 100 2.49 16.80 16.62
CA VAL A 100 2.09 16.86 15.20
C VAL A 100 3.33 17.07 14.32
N HIS A 101 4.24 17.93 14.71
CA HIS A 101 5.46 18.20 13.97
C HIS A 101 6.39 16.97 13.88
N GLU A 102 6.56 16.24 14.98
CA GLU A 102 7.29 14.96 14.96
C GLU A 102 6.63 13.93 14.05
N GLU A 103 5.29 13.86 14.04
CA GLU A 103 4.56 12.96 13.14
C GLU A 103 4.71 13.36 11.66
N VAL A 104 4.73 14.66 11.34
CA VAL A 104 5.04 15.15 9.99
C VAL A 104 6.43 14.69 9.57
N HIS A 105 7.44 14.88 10.44
CA HIS A 105 8.79 14.44 10.14
C HIS A 105 8.90 12.93 9.93
N ARG A 106 8.20 12.14 10.74
CA ARG A 106 8.15 10.69 10.59
C ARG A 106 7.54 10.29 9.25
N SER A 107 6.37 10.85 8.91
CA SER A 107 5.68 10.59 7.65
C SER A 107 6.51 11.00 6.42
N MET A 108 7.20 12.15 6.48
CA MET A 108 8.10 12.58 5.41
C MET A 108 9.31 11.64 5.27
N ASN A 109 9.88 11.15 6.38
CA ASN A 109 10.98 10.19 6.33
C ASN A 109 10.54 8.86 5.74
N GLU A 110 9.35 8.35 6.09
CA GLU A 110 8.76 7.15 5.50
C GLU A 110 8.56 7.32 3.99
N PHE A 111 8.03 8.47 3.56
CA PHE A 111 7.85 8.81 2.16
C PHE A 111 9.17 8.79 1.39
N PHE A 112 10.22 9.46 1.90
CA PHE A 112 11.52 9.48 1.24
C PHE A 112 12.23 8.13 1.27
N ASN A 113 12.08 7.34 2.33
CA ASN A 113 12.61 5.97 2.38
C ASN A 113 11.95 5.09 1.32
N GLY A 114 10.63 5.20 1.13
CA GLY A 114 9.91 4.50 0.06
C GLY A 114 10.38 4.91 -1.34
N MET A 115 10.62 6.21 -1.56
CA MET A 115 11.17 6.73 -2.81
C MET A 115 12.59 6.23 -3.06
N GLN A 116 13.43 6.20 -2.03
CA GLN A 116 14.81 5.73 -2.12
C GLN A 116 14.89 4.25 -2.52
N GLN A 117 13.97 3.41 -2.05
CA GLN A 117 13.88 2.01 -2.48
C GLN A 117 13.57 1.88 -3.97
N GLN A 118 12.92 2.88 -4.57
CA GLN A 118 12.65 2.97 -6.01
C GLN A 118 13.78 3.71 -6.78
N GLY A 119 14.89 4.05 -6.12
CA GLY A 119 16.04 4.73 -6.71
C GLY A 119 15.86 6.25 -6.88
N ILE A 120 14.82 6.85 -6.26
CA ILE A 120 14.56 8.28 -6.32
C ILE A 120 15.08 8.93 -5.02
N THR A 121 16.10 9.79 -5.15
CA THR A 121 16.61 10.55 -4.00
C THR A 121 15.73 11.77 -3.69
N LYS A 122 15.82 12.30 -2.48
CA LYS A 122 15.11 13.51 -2.04
C LYS A 122 15.35 14.69 -3.00
N GLU A 123 16.60 14.89 -3.41
CA GLU A 123 17.01 15.96 -4.32
C GLU A 123 16.38 15.78 -5.71
N LEU A 124 16.40 14.55 -6.23
CA LEU A 124 15.82 14.22 -7.52
C LEU A 124 14.29 14.42 -7.51
N TYR A 125 13.63 14.03 -6.41
CA TYR A 125 12.20 14.26 -6.22
C TYR A 125 11.84 15.75 -6.32
N PHE A 126 12.52 16.61 -5.56
CA PHE A 126 12.27 18.05 -5.60
C PHE A 126 12.61 18.68 -6.95
N GLN A 127 13.65 18.19 -7.63
CA GLN A 127 14.01 18.67 -8.96
C GLN A 127 12.95 18.33 -10.01
N ILE A 128 12.36 17.14 -9.97
CA ILE A 128 11.34 16.70 -10.94
C ILE A 128 9.99 17.35 -10.66
N THR A 129 9.59 17.43 -9.40
CA THR A 129 8.25 17.92 -9.03
C THR A 129 8.18 19.44 -8.92
N GLY A 130 9.31 20.10 -8.68
CA GLY A 130 9.35 21.54 -8.36
C GLY A 130 8.75 21.88 -6.99
N THR A 131 8.40 20.88 -6.18
CA THR A 131 7.87 21.03 -4.82
C THR A 131 9.00 21.39 -3.87
N THR A 132 8.73 22.17 -2.85
CA THR A 132 9.69 22.47 -1.78
C THR A 132 9.48 21.55 -0.56
N GLU A 133 10.47 21.48 0.33
CA GLU A 133 10.32 20.74 1.59
C GLU A 133 9.20 21.33 2.46
N GLU A 134 9.03 22.66 2.43
CA GLU A 134 7.94 23.35 3.15
C GLU A 134 6.56 23.00 2.59
N ASP A 135 6.42 22.88 1.27
CA ASP A 135 5.17 22.48 0.63
C ASP A 135 4.81 21.04 0.99
N LEU A 136 5.81 20.15 0.98
CA LEU A 136 5.63 18.76 1.38
C LEU A 136 5.26 18.63 2.86
N HIS A 137 5.91 19.42 3.74
CA HIS A 137 5.55 19.49 5.14
C HIS A 137 4.08 19.86 5.34
N LYS A 138 3.60 20.91 4.66
CA LYS A 138 2.19 21.32 4.71
C LYS A 138 1.22 20.27 4.19
N GLN A 139 1.63 19.51 3.17
CA GLN A 139 0.80 18.41 2.64
C GLN A 139 0.63 17.28 3.66
N HIS A 140 1.67 16.99 4.44
CA HIS A 140 1.65 15.95 5.47
C HIS A 140 1.00 16.39 6.79
N GLU A 141 0.83 17.71 7.02
CA GLU A 141 0.39 18.25 8.31
C GLU A 141 -1.03 17.78 8.71
N ALA A 142 -1.98 17.80 7.77
CA ALA A 142 -3.35 17.38 8.04
C ALA A 142 -3.46 15.89 8.40
N ASP A 143 -2.71 15.05 7.69
CA ASP A 143 -2.66 13.62 7.97
C ASP A 143 -1.93 13.31 9.27
N ALA A 144 -0.84 14.03 9.55
CA ALA A 144 -0.10 13.94 10.80
C ALA A 144 -0.96 14.32 12.00
N GLU A 145 -1.74 15.40 11.89
CA GLU A 145 -2.69 15.80 12.94
C GLU A 145 -3.73 14.70 13.20
N LYS A 146 -4.30 14.10 12.14
CA LYS A 146 -5.25 12.99 12.25
C LYS A 146 -4.61 11.77 12.91
N ARG A 147 -3.40 11.38 12.50
CA ARG A 147 -2.65 10.26 13.08
C ARG A 147 -2.32 10.51 14.56
N THR A 148 -1.86 11.70 14.91
CA THR A 148 -1.54 12.06 16.30
C THR A 148 -2.78 11.95 17.19
N LYS A 149 -3.94 12.46 16.73
CA LYS A 149 -5.21 12.33 17.44
C LYS A 149 -5.61 10.87 17.63
N THR A 150 -5.48 10.07 16.59
CA THR A 150 -5.79 8.62 16.64
C THR A 150 -4.93 7.91 17.67
N ASN A 151 -3.61 8.15 17.66
CA ASN A 151 -2.70 7.53 18.61
C ASN A 151 -3.05 7.90 20.06
N LEU A 152 -3.31 9.19 20.33
CA LEU A 152 -3.70 9.66 21.65
C LEU A 152 -5.01 9.03 22.15
N VAL A 153 -6.01 8.86 21.27
CA VAL A 153 -7.28 8.22 21.63
C VAL A 153 -7.08 6.73 21.94
N ILE A 154 -6.35 6.01 21.08
CA ILE A 154 -6.11 4.57 21.30
C ILE A 154 -5.26 4.33 22.54
N GLU A 155 -4.23 5.14 22.79
CA GLU A 155 -3.44 5.09 24.02
C GLU A 155 -4.28 5.38 25.27
N ALA A 156 -5.19 6.34 25.19
CA ALA A 156 -6.10 6.65 26.30
C ALA A 156 -7.06 5.49 26.58
N ILE A 157 -7.55 4.80 25.54
CA ILE A 157 -8.37 3.58 25.69
C ILE A 157 -7.54 2.47 26.31
N ALA A 158 -6.34 2.20 25.80
CA ALA A 158 -5.44 1.17 26.37
C ALA A 158 -5.19 1.40 27.86
N LYS A 159 -4.96 2.64 28.25
CA LYS A 159 -4.75 3.04 29.64
C LYS A 159 -6.01 2.93 30.50
N ALA A 160 -7.17 3.33 29.96
CA ALA A 160 -8.45 3.29 30.68
C ALA A 160 -8.90 1.86 30.95
N GLU A 161 -8.69 0.96 30.00
CA GLU A 161 -9.00 -0.47 30.12
C GLU A 161 -7.92 -1.26 30.89
N GLY A 162 -6.77 -0.62 31.17
CA GLY A 162 -5.67 -1.25 31.91
C GLY A 162 -5.01 -2.38 31.12
N PHE A 163 -4.91 -2.23 29.80
CA PHE A 163 -4.25 -3.24 28.98
C PHE A 163 -2.74 -3.24 29.23
N GLU A 164 -2.27 -4.41 29.61
CA GLU A 164 -0.86 -4.71 29.81
C GLU A 164 -0.51 -5.94 28.97
N ALA A 165 0.74 -6.01 28.53
CA ALA A 165 1.26 -7.20 27.86
C ALA A 165 1.99 -8.10 28.84
N SER A 166 1.66 -9.38 28.84
CA SER A 166 2.40 -10.39 29.58
C SER A 166 3.74 -10.72 28.89
N GLU A 167 4.67 -11.28 29.62
CA GLU A 167 5.95 -11.76 29.06
C GLU A 167 5.72 -12.78 27.94
N GLU A 168 4.71 -13.65 28.06
CA GLU A 168 4.35 -14.65 27.06
C GLU A 168 3.87 -13.99 25.74
N GLU A 169 3.05 -12.93 25.84
CA GLU A 169 2.60 -12.18 24.66
C GLU A 169 3.76 -11.45 23.97
N VAL A 170 4.69 -10.89 24.74
CA VAL A 170 5.91 -10.26 24.18
C VAL A 170 6.77 -11.29 23.46
N GLU A 171 6.99 -12.47 24.06
CA GLU A 171 7.77 -13.54 23.41
C GLU A 171 7.09 -14.05 22.13
N LYS A 172 5.77 -14.17 22.13
CA LYS A 172 5.00 -14.56 20.96
C LYS A 172 5.13 -13.50 19.84
N GLU A 173 4.97 -12.22 20.14
CA GLU A 173 5.11 -11.13 19.16
C GLU A 173 6.52 -11.11 18.58
N ILE A 174 7.56 -11.30 19.39
CA ILE A 174 8.95 -11.41 18.91
C ILE A 174 9.10 -12.58 17.93
N ALA A 175 8.51 -13.74 18.24
CA ALA A 175 8.58 -14.92 17.37
C ALA A 175 7.82 -14.70 16.05
N GLU A 176 6.68 -14.02 16.08
CA GLU A 176 5.90 -13.66 14.89
C GLU A 176 6.66 -12.66 13.99
N LEU A 177 7.27 -11.64 14.60
CA LEU A 177 8.13 -10.69 13.88
C LEU A 177 9.35 -11.37 13.25
N ALA A 178 10.02 -12.26 13.99
CA ALA A 178 11.14 -13.03 13.52
C ALA A 178 10.77 -13.88 12.28
N ALA A 179 9.61 -14.53 12.32
CA ALA A 179 9.09 -15.32 11.21
C ALA A 179 8.71 -14.45 10.01
N THR A 180 8.03 -13.32 10.24
CA THR A 180 7.56 -12.42 9.19
C THR A 180 8.71 -11.79 8.41
N TYR A 181 9.77 -11.36 9.12
CA TYR A 181 10.93 -10.70 8.51
C TYR A 181 12.09 -11.66 8.22
N ASN A 182 11.89 -12.97 8.44
CA ASN A 182 12.92 -14.00 8.27
C ASN A 182 14.23 -13.64 9.02
N MET A 183 14.06 -13.24 10.28
CA MET A 183 15.15 -12.85 11.19
C MET A 183 15.28 -13.85 12.33
N GLU A 184 16.45 -13.88 12.96
CA GLU A 184 16.63 -14.64 14.19
C GLU A 184 15.98 -13.89 15.39
N VAL A 185 15.37 -14.62 16.32
CA VAL A 185 14.68 -14.07 17.51
C VAL A 185 15.58 -13.10 18.29
N GLU A 186 16.87 -13.45 18.44
CA GLU A 186 17.87 -12.62 19.12
C GLU A 186 18.13 -11.28 18.41
N GLN A 187 18.02 -11.24 17.10
CA GLN A 187 18.15 -9.99 16.34
C GLN A 187 16.96 -9.09 16.58
N VAL A 188 15.74 -9.64 16.61
CA VAL A 188 14.53 -8.88 16.94
C VAL A 188 14.62 -8.30 18.36
N LYS A 189 15.03 -9.12 19.35
CA LYS A 189 15.25 -8.67 20.74
C LYS A 189 16.32 -7.59 20.87
N ALA A 190 17.30 -7.57 19.98
CA ALA A 190 18.35 -6.53 19.98
C ALA A 190 17.87 -5.21 19.37
N LEU A 191 16.90 -5.25 18.46
CA LEU A 191 16.35 -4.07 17.77
C LEU A 191 15.18 -3.43 18.52
N LEU A 192 14.35 -4.23 19.20
CA LEU A 192 13.15 -3.77 19.89
C LEU A 192 13.28 -4.00 21.41
N SER A 193 13.01 -2.96 22.19
CA SER A 193 12.96 -3.10 23.63
C SER A 193 11.67 -3.81 24.09
N ALA A 194 11.74 -4.52 25.22
CA ALA A 194 10.56 -5.15 25.78
C ALA A 194 9.45 -4.13 26.10
N ASP A 195 9.82 -2.93 26.56
CA ASP A 195 8.87 -1.86 26.88
C ASP A 195 8.13 -1.36 25.63
N MET A 196 8.83 -1.24 24.49
CA MET A 196 8.18 -0.89 23.21
C MET A 196 7.16 -1.94 22.78
N LEU A 197 7.55 -3.20 22.83
CA LEU A 197 6.65 -4.32 22.48
C LEU A 197 5.46 -4.41 23.42
N GLN A 198 5.65 -4.18 24.73
CA GLN A 198 4.55 -4.13 25.69
C GLN A 198 3.56 -3.00 25.37
N HIS A 199 4.08 -1.82 25.01
CA HIS A 199 3.25 -0.70 24.60
C HIS A 199 2.48 -1.02 23.31
N ASP A 200 3.16 -1.55 22.29
CA ASP A 200 2.52 -1.89 21.01
C ASP A 200 1.42 -2.94 21.15
N ILE A 201 1.66 -3.98 22.00
CA ILE A 201 0.65 -4.99 22.31
C ILE A 201 -0.56 -4.38 23.05
N ALA A 202 -0.34 -3.45 23.98
CA ALA A 202 -1.43 -2.78 24.69
C ALA A 202 -2.26 -1.91 23.72
N VAL A 203 -1.62 -1.20 22.80
CA VAL A 203 -2.27 -0.42 21.74
C VAL A 203 -3.07 -1.35 20.82
N LYS A 204 -2.49 -2.47 20.38
CA LYS A 204 -3.17 -3.48 19.55
C LYS A 204 -4.43 -4.02 20.24
N LYS A 205 -4.38 -4.33 21.53
CA LYS A 205 -5.56 -4.75 22.33
C LYS A 205 -6.64 -3.66 22.37
N ALA A 206 -6.26 -2.39 22.43
CA ALA A 206 -7.22 -1.28 22.39
C ALA A 206 -7.90 -1.15 21.03
N VAL A 207 -7.16 -1.32 19.92
CA VAL A 207 -7.71 -1.38 18.56
C VAL A 207 -8.67 -2.56 18.42
N GLU A 208 -8.28 -3.75 18.89
CA GLU A 208 -9.13 -4.95 18.87
C GLU A 208 -10.43 -4.74 19.67
N LEU A 209 -10.37 -4.06 20.82
CA LEU A 209 -11.56 -3.73 21.61
C LEU A 209 -12.50 -2.81 20.80
N VAL A 210 -11.98 -1.73 20.22
CA VAL A 210 -12.76 -0.78 19.43
C VAL A 210 -13.44 -1.47 18.25
N THR A 211 -12.68 -2.31 17.51
CA THR A 211 -13.18 -3.02 16.34
C THR A 211 -14.21 -4.09 16.71
N SER A 212 -13.92 -4.90 17.71
CA SER A 212 -14.80 -6.01 18.13
C SER A 212 -16.13 -5.55 18.74
N THR A 213 -16.16 -4.35 19.29
CA THR A 213 -17.39 -3.73 19.85
C THR A 213 -18.15 -2.90 18.83
N ALA A 214 -17.58 -2.67 17.65
CA ALA A 214 -18.24 -1.94 16.57
C ALA A 214 -19.45 -2.73 16.02
N SER A 215 -20.53 -2.02 15.70
CA SER A 215 -21.73 -2.60 15.08
C SER A 215 -21.82 -2.17 13.62
N VAL A 216 -21.64 -3.11 12.73
CA VAL A 216 -21.80 -2.91 11.28
C VAL A 216 -23.29 -3.04 10.96
N LYS A 217 -23.86 -2.01 10.28
CA LYS A 217 -25.26 -1.97 9.85
C LYS A 217 -25.38 -2.10 8.35
#